data_977280f91dfebb9ce4389ad69672aee1
#
_entry.id   977280f91dfebb9ce4389ad69672aee1
#
_cell.length_a   1.000
_cell.length_b   1.000
_cell.length_c   1.000
_cell.angle_alpha   90.00
_cell.angle_beta   90.00
_cell.angle_gamma   90.00
#
_symmetry.space_group_name_H-M   'P 1'
#
loop_
_entity.id
_entity.type
_entity.pdbx_description
1 polymer ?
#
loop_
_entity_poly.entity_id
_entity_poly.type
_entity_poly.pdbx_seq_one_letter_code
_entity_poly.pdbx_strand_id
1 'polypeptide(L)'
;MNVDKSFVKWTGKEITTKIHFGKLNISSGSITIDDNGVSGEVKVNMETLVVEDLQGEWGKKLEGHLKSDDFFSVDKFKESSIKTTSSTKKSDNTYEVQGVLTIKDISHPITFDVEVDENIINANLTFDRSLYDVRFRSVSFFENLGDKLIVDDIDLEVTLELN
;
A
#
# COMPACT_ATOMS: atom_id res chain seq x y z
N MET A 1 -11.89 14.20 -3.88
CA MET A 1 -11.59 13.16 -2.88
C MET A 1 -11.38 13.81 -1.52
N ASN A 2 -11.99 13.28 -0.48
CA ASN A 2 -11.85 13.72 0.90
C ASN A 2 -10.66 13.00 1.55
N VAL A 3 -9.51 13.66 1.62
CA VAL A 3 -8.27 13.05 2.14
C VAL A 3 -8.34 12.71 3.63
N ASP A 4 -9.11 13.47 4.42
CA ASP A 4 -9.20 13.26 5.87
C ASP A 4 -9.97 11.96 6.23
N LYS A 5 -10.81 11.48 5.32
CA LYS A 5 -11.58 10.25 5.46
C LYS A 5 -11.05 9.09 4.61
N SER A 6 -9.99 9.34 3.85
CA SER A 6 -9.35 8.36 2.98
C SER A 6 -8.06 7.83 3.61
N PHE A 7 -7.83 6.53 3.52
CA PHE A 7 -6.68 5.90 4.16
C PHE A 7 -6.28 4.59 3.48
N VAL A 8 -5.09 4.13 3.82
CA VAL A 8 -4.56 2.82 3.47
C VAL A 8 -4.25 2.04 4.74
N LYS A 9 -4.79 0.83 4.88
CA LYS A 9 -4.32 -0.15 5.86
C LYS A 9 -3.31 -1.05 5.20
N TRP A 10 -2.25 -1.39 5.90
CA TRP A 10 -1.22 -2.31 5.44
C TRP A 10 -1.12 -3.52 6.36
N THR A 11 -0.79 -4.68 5.79
CA THR A 11 -0.52 -5.91 6.53
C THR A 11 0.73 -6.57 5.99
N GLY A 12 1.70 -6.80 6.87
CA GLY A 12 2.93 -7.55 6.58
C GLY A 12 3.00 -8.81 7.43
N LYS A 13 3.68 -9.84 6.92
CA LYS A 13 3.75 -11.17 7.54
C LYS A 13 5.20 -11.63 7.68
N GLU A 14 5.55 -12.13 8.85
CA GLU A 14 6.76 -12.94 9.02
C GLU A 14 6.47 -14.37 8.54
N ILE A 15 7.52 -15.10 8.13
CA ILE A 15 7.37 -16.48 7.66
C ILE A 15 6.79 -17.42 8.74
N THR A 16 6.96 -17.07 10.00
CA THR A 16 6.51 -17.82 11.19
C THR A 16 5.08 -17.56 11.62
N THR A 17 4.27 -16.88 10.81
CA THR A 17 2.87 -16.53 11.11
C THR A 17 2.63 -15.26 11.92
N LYS A 18 3.65 -14.54 12.38
CA LYS A 18 3.42 -13.22 12.98
C LYS A 18 2.95 -12.24 11.90
N ILE A 19 1.89 -11.52 12.24
CA ILE A 19 1.27 -10.53 11.38
C ILE A 19 1.41 -9.17 12.06
N HIS A 20 1.88 -8.19 11.32
CA HIS A 20 1.89 -6.79 11.74
C HIS A 20 1.04 -5.98 10.79
N PHE A 21 0.30 -5.03 11.32
CA PHE A 21 -0.57 -4.17 10.53
C PHE A 21 -0.62 -2.75 11.09
N GLY A 22 -1.06 -1.85 10.24
CA GLY A 22 -1.23 -0.46 10.60
C GLY A 22 -1.83 0.36 9.47
N LYS A 23 -1.55 1.64 9.48
CA LYS A 23 -2.25 2.63 8.66
C LYS A 23 -1.32 3.67 8.08
N LEU A 24 -1.73 4.23 6.96
CA LEU A 24 -1.14 5.37 6.27
C LEU A 24 -2.25 6.32 5.83
N ASN A 25 -1.96 7.62 5.86
CA ASN A 25 -2.88 8.65 5.36
C ASN A 25 -2.59 8.98 3.89
N ILE A 26 -3.65 9.31 3.19
CA ILE A 26 -3.57 9.86 1.83
C ILE A 26 -3.09 11.32 1.93
N SER A 27 -2.13 11.71 1.10
CA SER A 27 -1.68 13.11 0.99
C SER A 27 -2.47 13.90 -0.04
N SER A 28 -2.80 13.26 -1.15
CA SER A 28 -3.60 13.87 -2.23
C SER A 28 -4.12 12.79 -3.18
N GLY A 29 -5.10 13.15 -4.00
CA GLY A 29 -5.58 12.29 -5.07
C GLY A 29 -6.72 12.90 -5.85
N SER A 30 -6.86 12.40 -7.07
CA SER A 30 -7.97 12.72 -7.97
C SER A 30 -8.44 11.43 -8.61
N ILE A 31 -9.73 11.12 -8.45
CA ILE A 31 -10.38 9.94 -9.04
C ILE A 31 -11.56 10.43 -9.86
N THR A 32 -11.67 9.89 -11.05
CA THR A 32 -12.81 10.06 -11.95
C THR A 32 -13.44 8.70 -12.22
N ILE A 33 -14.76 8.63 -12.15
CA ILE A 33 -15.56 7.45 -12.50
C ILE A 33 -16.52 7.90 -13.58
N ASP A 34 -16.43 7.29 -14.73
CA ASP A 34 -17.28 7.58 -15.88
C ASP A 34 -17.59 6.29 -16.69
N ASP A 35 -18.18 6.44 -17.86
CA ASP A 35 -18.51 5.30 -18.74
C ASP A 35 -17.28 4.51 -19.21
N ASN A 36 -16.08 5.11 -19.13
CA ASN A 36 -14.82 4.45 -19.49
C ASN A 36 -14.20 3.70 -18.31
N GLY A 37 -14.77 3.87 -17.11
CA GLY A 37 -14.33 3.19 -15.89
C GLY A 37 -13.76 4.12 -14.80
N VAL A 38 -12.82 3.60 -14.04
CA VAL A 38 -12.15 4.30 -12.93
C VAL A 38 -10.78 4.75 -13.39
N SER A 39 -10.48 6.03 -13.23
CA SER A 39 -9.17 6.61 -13.56
C SER A 39 -8.73 7.60 -12.50
N GLY A 40 -7.43 7.80 -12.36
CA GLY A 40 -6.91 8.78 -11.41
C GLY A 40 -5.52 8.47 -10.89
N GLU A 41 -5.14 9.25 -9.89
CA GLU A 41 -3.89 9.10 -9.16
C GLU A 41 -4.15 9.34 -7.66
N VAL A 42 -3.54 8.55 -6.81
CA VAL A 42 -3.58 8.68 -5.35
C VAL A 42 -2.16 8.68 -4.81
N LYS A 43 -1.87 9.60 -3.90
CA LYS A 43 -0.59 9.72 -3.21
C LYS A 43 -0.77 9.48 -1.72
N VAL A 44 0.15 8.71 -1.17
CA VAL A 44 0.18 8.31 0.25
C VAL A 44 1.33 9.03 0.94
N ASN A 45 1.07 9.63 2.09
CA ASN A 45 2.10 10.23 2.93
C ASN A 45 2.79 9.14 3.77
N MET A 46 4.01 8.77 3.41
CA MET A 46 4.79 7.73 4.08
C MET A 46 5.23 8.12 5.49
N GLU A 47 5.30 9.42 5.82
CA GLU A 47 5.63 9.90 7.17
C GLU A 47 4.54 9.54 8.19
N THR A 48 3.30 9.30 7.72
CA THR A 48 2.14 8.93 8.55
C THR A 48 2.04 7.43 8.86
N LEU A 49 2.99 6.62 8.39
CA LEU A 49 3.03 5.19 8.68
C LEU A 49 3.00 4.95 10.19
N VAL A 50 1.99 4.21 10.65
CA VAL A 50 1.85 3.78 12.04
C VAL A 50 1.62 2.29 12.14
N VAL A 51 2.02 1.71 13.27
CA VAL A 51 1.78 0.31 13.66
C VAL A 51 0.62 0.29 14.66
N GLU A 52 -0.40 -0.53 14.40
CA GLU A 52 -1.62 -0.58 15.23
C GLU A 52 -1.73 -1.87 16.07
N ASP A 53 -1.06 -2.95 15.68
CA ASP A 53 -1.11 -4.24 16.39
C ASP A 53 -0.19 -4.31 17.62
N LEU A 54 0.82 -3.45 17.71
CA LEU A 54 1.75 -3.40 18.83
C LEU A 54 1.60 -2.12 19.64
N GLN A 55 1.56 -2.26 20.96
CA GLN A 55 1.39 -1.16 21.90
C GLN A 55 2.74 -0.63 22.43
N GLY A 56 2.77 0.66 22.81
CA GLY A 56 3.88 1.26 23.53
C GLY A 56 5.21 1.31 22.74
N GLU A 57 6.31 0.98 23.40
CA GLU A 57 7.65 1.07 22.81
C GLU A 57 7.89 0.10 21.66
N TRP A 58 7.25 -1.07 21.65
CA TRP A 58 7.41 -2.06 20.59
C TRP A 58 6.80 -1.57 19.27
N GLY A 59 5.62 -0.95 19.33
CA GLY A 59 5.02 -0.31 18.16
C GLY A 59 5.92 0.78 17.59
N LYS A 60 6.40 1.68 18.44
CA LYS A 60 7.31 2.77 18.02
C LYS A 60 8.63 2.28 17.45
N LYS A 61 9.18 1.19 17.98
CA LYS A 61 10.40 0.56 17.42
C LYS A 61 10.15 -0.01 16.03
N LEU A 62 9.03 -0.69 15.84
CA LEU A 62 8.67 -1.23 14.51
C LEU A 62 8.39 -0.10 13.52
N GLU A 63 7.65 0.95 13.91
CA GLU A 63 7.44 2.13 13.06
C GLU A 63 8.76 2.77 12.62
N GLY A 64 9.67 3.00 13.56
CA GLY A 64 11.00 3.56 13.28
C GLY A 64 11.78 2.68 12.30
N HIS A 65 11.72 1.36 12.46
CA HIS A 65 12.39 0.42 11.57
C HIS A 65 11.78 0.41 10.17
N LEU A 66 10.44 0.39 10.06
CA LEU A 66 9.74 0.46 8.77
C LEU A 66 10.03 1.77 8.02
N LYS A 67 10.22 2.88 8.74
CA LYS A 67 10.58 4.18 8.16
C LYS A 67 12.05 4.31 7.79
N SER A 68 12.93 3.47 8.34
CA SER A 68 14.39 3.52 8.13
C SER A 68 14.82 3.07 6.74
N ASP A 69 16.12 3.22 6.46
CA ASP A 69 16.74 2.79 5.21
C ASP A 69 16.71 1.26 5.00
N ASP A 70 16.49 0.47 6.05
CA ASP A 70 16.28 -0.97 5.94
C ASP A 70 14.97 -1.33 5.23
N PHE A 71 13.98 -0.42 5.25
CA PHE A 71 12.65 -0.61 4.63
C PHE A 71 12.33 0.49 3.64
N PHE A 72 11.49 1.44 4.04
CA PHE A 72 10.90 2.41 3.10
C PHE A 72 11.69 3.70 2.94
N SER A 73 12.75 3.93 3.72
CA SER A 73 13.61 5.13 3.64
C SER A 73 12.78 6.43 3.61
N VAL A 74 11.84 6.57 4.54
CA VAL A 74 10.81 7.61 4.51
C VAL A 74 11.38 9.03 4.52
N ASP A 75 12.54 9.24 5.16
CA ASP A 75 13.24 10.53 5.15
C ASP A 75 13.62 10.99 3.74
N LYS A 76 13.87 10.03 2.83
CA LYS A 76 14.23 10.29 1.42
C LYS A 76 13.02 10.23 0.51
N PHE A 77 12.10 9.29 0.76
CA PHE A 77 10.94 9.01 -0.06
C PHE A 77 9.66 9.23 0.74
N LYS A 78 9.21 10.47 0.82
CA LYS A 78 8.09 10.88 1.66
C LYS A 78 6.73 10.49 1.11
N GLU A 79 6.64 10.18 -0.18
CA GLU A 79 5.41 9.79 -0.84
C GLU A 79 5.57 8.48 -1.60
N SER A 80 4.50 7.69 -1.61
CA SER A 80 4.26 6.61 -2.56
C SER A 80 3.00 6.95 -3.36
N SER A 81 2.87 6.44 -4.58
CA SER A 81 1.72 6.77 -5.42
C SER A 81 1.25 5.59 -6.24
N ILE A 82 -0.03 5.62 -6.60
CA ILE A 82 -0.61 4.74 -7.60
C ILE A 82 -1.33 5.58 -8.65
N LYS A 83 -1.06 5.27 -9.93
CA LYS A 83 -1.69 5.93 -11.07
C LYS A 83 -2.35 4.90 -11.95
N THR A 84 -3.65 5.07 -12.22
CA THR A 84 -4.40 4.21 -13.14
C THR A 84 -3.92 4.39 -14.58
N THR A 85 -3.74 3.28 -15.29
CA THR A 85 -3.43 3.26 -16.72
C THR A 85 -4.62 2.82 -17.54
N SER A 86 -5.43 1.91 -17.04
CA SER A 86 -6.70 1.47 -17.63
C SER A 86 -7.60 0.84 -16.59
N SER A 87 -8.90 0.76 -16.88
CA SER A 87 -9.83 -0.02 -16.09
C SER A 87 -10.86 -0.71 -16.96
N THR A 88 -11.39 -1.83 -16.48
CA THR A 88 -12.40 -2.62 -17.14
C THR A 88 -13.51 -2.94 -16.16
N LYS A 89 -14.75 -2.63 -16.51
CA LYS A 89 -15.94 -2.94 -15.71
C LYS A 89 -16.16 -4.44 -15.66
N LYS A 90 -16.22 -5.02 -14.46
CA LYS A 90 -16.49 -6.46 -14.21
C LYS A 90 -17.95 -6.72 -13.83
N SER A 91 -18.54 -5.80 -13.07
CA SER A 91 -19.94 -5.84 -12.64
C SER A 91 -20.48 -4.42 -12.44
N ASP A 92 -21.66 -4.25 -11.87
CA ASP A 92 -22.28 -2.92 -11.73
C ASP A 92 -21.45 -1.94 -10.93
N ASN A 93 -20.76 -2.41 -9.90
CA ASN A 93 -19.95 -1.59 -8.99
C ASN A 93 -18.47 -2.02 -8.90
N THR A 94 -18.04 -3.05 -9.63
CA THR A 94 -16.68 -3.58 -9.56
C THR A 94 -15.93 -3.35 -10.87
N TYR A 95 -14.69 -2.88 -10.74
CA TYR A 95 -13.78 -2.63 -11.87
C TYR A 95 -12.45 -3.33 -11.61
N GLU A 96 -11.89 -3.96 -12.62
CA GLU A 96 -10.48 -4.34 -12.63
C GLU A 96 -9.67 -3.14 -13.10
N VAL A 97 -8.75 -2.70 -12.29
CA VAL A 97 -7.87 -1.55 -12.56
C VAL A 97 -6.46 -2.03 -12.82
N GLN A 98 -5.89 -1.57 -13.91
CA GLN A 98 -4.45 -1.65 -14.17
C GLN A 98 -3.82 -0.29 -13.83
N GLY A 99 -2.72 -0.31 -13.13
CA GLY A 99 -2.04 0.91 -12.71
C GLY A 99 -0.54 0.74 -12.58
N VAL A 100 0.11 1.81 -12.20
CA VAL A 100 1.54 1.84 -11.86
C VAL A 100 1.66 2.24 -10.39
N LEU A 101 2.20 1.35 -9.57
CA LEU A 101 2.54 1.60 -8.17
C LEU A 101 4.00 2.07 -8.09
N THR A 102 4.21 3.21 -7.44
CA THR A 102 5.55 3.78 -7.23
C THR A 102 5.85 3.86 -5.74
N ILE A 103 6.93 3.19 -5.33
CA ILE A 103 7.45 3.19 -3.95
C ILE A 103 8.97 3.39 -4.05
N LYS A 104 9.55 4.28 -3.24
CA LYS A 104 11.00 4.62 -3.27
C LYS A 104 11.48 5.04 -4.67
N ASP A 105 10.64 5.79 -5.40
CA ASP A 105 10.89 6.20 -6.80
C ASP A 105 11.04 5.04 -7.81
N ILE A 106 10.71 3.80 -7.40
CA ILE A 106 10.68 2.62 -8.26
C ILE A 106 9.23 2.34 -8.64
N SER A 107 8.99 2.14 -9.94
CA SER A 107 7.63 1.96 -10.49
C SER A 107 7.46 0.59 -11.10
N HIS A 108 6.37 -0.09 -10.73
CA HIS A 108 5.98 -1.36 -11.33
C HIS A 108 4.49 -1.38 -11.66
N PRO A 109 4.08 -2.12 -12.71
CA PRO A 109 2.67 -2.33 -13.01
C PRO A 109 2.01 -3.17 -11.91
N ILE A 110 0.73 -2.86 -11.64
CA ILE A 110 -0.09 -3.61 -10.70
C ILE A 110 -1.51 -3.71 -11.24
N THR A 111 -2.19 -4.83 -10.94
CA THR A 111 -3.60 -5.03 -11.29
C THR A 111 -4.36 -5.39 -10.02
N PHE A 112 -5.51 -4.78 -9.81
CA PHE A 112 -6.34 -4.98 -8.62
C PHE A 112 -7.80 -4.66 -8.91
N ASP A 113 -8.69 -5.17 -8.07
CA ASP A 113 -10.12 -4.87 -8.14
C ASP A 113 -10.47 -3.65 -7.28
N VAL A 114 -11.38 -2.84 -7.80
CA VAL A 114 -11.94 -1.67 -7.14
C VAL A 114 -13.44 -1.84 -7.06
N GLU A 115 -14.01 -1.64 -5.87
CA GLU A 115 -15.44 -1.60 -5.64
C GLU A 115 -15.88 -0.17 -5.35
N VAL A 116 -16.89 0.30 -6.06
CA VAL A 116 -17.46 1.64 -5.93
C VAL A 116 -18.84 1.53 -5.31
N ASP A 117 -19.02 2.10 -4.13
CA ASP A 117 -20.31 2.16 -3.43
C ASP A 117 -20.64 3.62 -3.10
N GLU A 118 -21.54 4.19 -3.88
CA GLU A 118 -21.89 5.61 -3.82
C GLU A 118 -20.63 6.51 -3.94
N ASN A 119 -20.22 7.13 -2.82
CA ASN A 119 -19.04 7.99 -2.75
C ASN A 119 -17.83 7.31 -2.10
N ILE A 120 -17.90 6.03 -1.81
CA ILE A 120 -16.81 5.24 -1.23
C ILE A 120 -16.21 4.34 -2.30
N ILE A 121 -14.90 4.34 -2.38
CA ILE A 121 -14.12 3.42 -3.21
C ILE A 121 -13.29 2.54 -2.29
N ASN A 122 -13.45 1.22 -2.42
CA ASN A 122 -12.64 0.24 -1.73
C ASN A 122 -11.78 -0.52 -2.74
N ALA A 123 -10.52 -0.77 -2.38
CA ALA A 123 -9.62 -1.60 -3.17
C ALA A 123 -8.79 -2.49 -2.26
N ASN A 124 -8.55 -3.71 -2.72
CA ASN A 124 -7.62 -4.64 -2.09
C ASN A 124 -6.52 -4.98 -3.09
N LEU A 125 -5.29 -4.79 -2.70
CA LEU A 125 -4.14 -5.09 -3.55
C LEU A 125 -2.99 -5.65 -2.73
N THR A 126 -2.18 -6.50 -3.38
CA THR A 126 -0.97 -7.05 -2.80
C THR A 126 0.21 -6.66 -3.67
N PHE A 127 1.30 -6.21 -3.07
CA PHE A 127 2.53 -5.93 -3.81
C PHE A 127 3.72 -6.65 -3.19
N ASP A 128 4.66 -7.02 -4.05
CA ASP A 128 5.95 -7.58 -3.65
C ASP A 128 6.92 -6.44 -3.33
N ARG A 129 7.26 -6.26 -2.04
CA ARG A 129 8.15 -5.21 -1.56
C ARG A 129 9.58 -5.33 -2.09
N SER A 130 10.00 -6.54 -2.47
CA SER A 130 11.35 -6.79 -2.98
C SER A 130 11.61 -6.09 -4.33
N LEU A 131 10.56 -5.87 -5.11
CA LEU A 131 10.61 -5.12 -6.38
C LEU A 131 10.90 -3.63 -6.17
N TYR A 132 10.68 -3.10 -4.97
CA TYR A 132 10.85 -1.69 -4.62
C TYR A 132 12.08 -1.44 -3.73
N ASP A 133 13.08 -2.32 -3.81
CA ASP A 133 14.32 -2.23 -3.02
C ASP A 133 14.09 -2.22 -1.49
N VAL A 134 13.05 -2.93 -1.03
CA VAL A 134 12.78 -3.19 0.38
C VAL A 134 13.21 -4.61 0.69
N ARG A 135 14.49 -4.78 1.07
CA ARG A 135 15.17 -6.09 1.08
C ARG A 135 15.32 -6.73 2.45
N PHE A 136 15.11 -5.97 3.53
CA PHE A 136 15.38 -6.46 4.89
C PHE A 136 14.69 -7.80 5.16
N ARG A 137 15.49 -8.85 5.41
CA ARG A 137 15.03 -10.23 5.63
C ARG A 137 14.04 -10.75 4.58
N SER A 138 14.16 -10.28 3.34
CA SER A 138 13.33 -10.72 2.22
C SER A 138 13.63 -12.16 1.84
N VAL A 139 12.59 -12.95 1.60
CA VAL A 139 12.72 -14.33 1.10
C VAL A 139 13.35 -14.38 -0.28
N SER A 140 13.26 -13.30 -1.06
CA SER A 140 13.85 -13.19 -2.40
C SER A 140 15.36 -12.91 -2.40
N PHE A 141 15.92 -12.37 -1.28
CA PHE A 141 17.33 -11.99 -1.19
C PHE A 141 18.15 -12.79 -0.19
N PHE A 142 17.51 -13.51 0.73
CA PHE A 142 18.20 -14.23 1.81
C PHE A 142 17.70 -15.68 1.92
N GLU A 143 18.60 -16.64 1.76
CA GLU A 143 18.26 -18.06 1.78
C GLU A 143 18.40 -18.74 3.15
N ASN A 144 19.24 -18.21 4.06
CA ASN A 144 19.67 -18.90 5.27
C ASN A 144 19.26 -18.21 6.59
N LEU A 145 18.20 -17.44 6.59
CA LEU A 145 17.70 -16.74 7.79
C LEU A 145 16.66 -17.54 8.57
N GLY A 146 16.13 -18.64 8.02
CA GLY A 146 15.12 -19.48 8.67
C GLY A 146 13.92 -18.66 9.13
N ASP A 147 13.56 -18.80 10.41
CA ASP A 147 12.39 -18.14 11.03
C ASP A 147 12.48 -16.61 11.08
N LYS A 148 13.61 -16.03 10.71
CA LYS A 148 13.80 -14.56 10.68
C LYS A 148 13.39 -13.93 9.36
N LEU A 149 13.00 -14.71 8.38
CA LEU A 149 12.54 -14.22 7.08
C LEU A 149 11.18 -13.51 7.22
N ILE A 150 11.00 -12.49 6.39
CA ILE A 150 9.77 -11.73 6.25
C ILE A 150 9.23 -11.96 4.84
N VAL A 151 7.96 -12.30 4.73
CA VAL A 151 7.28 -12.48 3.44
C VAL A 151 7.35 -11.17 2.64
N ASP A 152 7.60 -11.27 1.34
CA ASP A 152 7.74 -10.10 0.48
C ASP A 152 6.41 -9.47 0.10
N ASP A 153 5.34 -10.24 0.10
CA ASP A 153 3.99 -9.74 -0.17
C ASP A 153 3.47 -8.89 0.99
N ILE A 154 3.04 -7.69 0.65
CA ILE A 154 2.36 -6.74 1.54
C ILE A 154 0.95 -6.56 1.03
N ASP A 155 -0.03 -6.81 1.89
CA ASP A 155 -1.45 -6.61 1.59
C ASP A 155 -1.86 -5.17 1.95
N LEU A 156 -2.60 -4.52 1.06
CA LEU A 156 -3.16 -3.19 1.26
C LEU A 156 -4.67 -3.23 1.11
N GLU A 157 -5.37 -2.62 2.09
CA GLU A 157 -6.79 -2.29 2.01
C GLU A 157 -6.91 -0.76 1.90
N VAL A 158 -7.47 -0.29 0.82
CA VAL A 158 -7.60 1.14 0.52
C VAL A 158 -9.06 1.53 0.62
N THR A 159 -9.34 2.60 1.35
CA THR A 159 -10.65 3.23 1.39
C THR A 159 -10.50 4.70 0.99
N LEU A 160 -11.21 5.11 -0.05
CA LEU A 160 -11.25 6.50 -0.51
C LEU A 160 -12.68 7.02 -0.44
N GLU A 161 -12.87 8.19 0.15
CA GLU A 161 -14.14 8.91 0.14
C GLU A 161 -14.09 10.03 -0.90
N LEU A 162 -15.05 10.04 -1.83
CA LEU A 162 -15.22 11.11 -2.80
C LEU A 162 -16.03 12.28 -2.18
N ASN A 163 -15.81 13.50 -2.68
CA ASN A 163 -16.56 14.70 -2.24
C ASN A 163 -17.95 14.70 -2.84
#